data_6020079b470a993cc6025f5aab159968
#
_entry.id   6020079b470a993cc6025f5aab159968
#
_cell.length_a   1.000
_cell.length_b   1.000
_cell.length_c   1.000
_cell.angle_alpha   90.00
_cell.angle_beta   90.00
_cell.angle_gamma   90.00
#
_symmetry.space_group_name_H-M   'P 1'
#
loop_
_entity.id
_entity.type
_entity.pdbx_description
1 polymer ?
#
loop_
_entity_poly.entity_id
_entity_poly.type
_entity_poly.pdbx_seq_one_letter_code
_entity_poly.pdbx_strand_id
1 'polypeptide(L)'
;SNKADAEAQKAQLEQQRELILSQINNLAQQIGDLDSEIVNKQDEIDQKQQEVDQKQAEYDQRWEDFKGRMKAMQRLNDGGSIALLSSATNLYQLLTFANTLEQIVAKDEQICQQLEDEHNELEQQKADVEQAKADLEATQADLESQRTALNGKTSELAQNISQTDASISAADAEIEAN
;
A
#
# COMPACT_ATOMS: atom_id res chain seq x y z
N SER A 1 41.88 -46.18 12.26
CA SER A 1 41.30 -45.09 13.06
C SER A 1 41.11 -43.85 12.17
N ASN A 2 42.15 -43.35 11.50
CA ASN A 2 42.08 -42.11 10.69
C ASN A 2 41.09 -42.19 9.53
N LYS A 3 40.92 -43.33 8.85
CA LYS A 3 39.99 -43.47 7.72
C LYS A 3 38.51 -43.35 8.17
N ALA A 4 38.17 -44.01 9.27
CA ALA A 4 36.81 -43.96 9.79
C ALA A 4 36.43 -42.56 10.28
N ASP A 5 37.40 -41.81 10.84
CA ASP A 5 37.21 -40.43 11.30
C ASP A 5 37.02 -39.48 10.10
N ALA A 6 37.78 -39.68 9.02
CA ALA A 6 37.65 -38.90 7.78
C ALA A 6 36.31 -39.17 7.08
N GLU A 7 35.86 -40.42 7.01
CA GLU A 7 34.55 -40.80 6.46
C GLU A 7 33.39 -40.20 7.29
N ALA A 8 33.50 -40.20 8.62
CA ALA A 8 32.51 -39.55 9.50
C ALA A 8 32.45 -38.06 9.31
N GLN A 9 33.60 -37.38 9.17
CA GLN A 9 33.68 -35.95 8.92
C GLN A 9 33.08 -35.57 7.54
N LYS A 10 33.38 -36.36 6.50
CA LYS A 10 32.79 -36.22 5.18
C LYS A 10 31.25 -36.32 5.23
N ALA A 11 30.72 -37.35 5.89
CA ALA A 11 29.29 -37.53 6.04
C ALA A 11 28.61 -36.34 6.74
N GLN A 12 29.27 -35.80 7.79
CA GLN A 12 28.78 -34.61 8.47
C GLN A 12 28.75 -33.38 7.59
N LEU A 13 29.79 -33.14 6.80
CA LEU A 13 29.86 -32.02 5.85
C LEU A 13 28.81 -32.14 4.72
N GLU A 14 28.55 -33.37 4.26
CA GLU A 14 27.51 -33.65 3.26
C GLU A 14 26.11 -33.37 3.83
N GLN A 15 25.83 -33.76 5.09
CA GLN A 15 24.57 -33.42 5.75
C GLN A 15 24.41 -31.91 5.94
N GLN A 16 25.45 -31.18 6.31
CA GLN A 16 25.44 -29.73 6.40
C GLN A 16 25.12 -29.08 5.05
N ARG A 17 25.74 -29.58 3.97
CA ARG A 17 25.48 -29.11 2.61
C ARG A 17 24.01 -29.28 2.20
N GLU A 18 23.42 -30.44 2.49
CA GLU A 18 22.00 -30.68 2.19
C GLU A 18 21.09 -29.72 2.96
N LEU A 19 21.40 -29.44 4.23
CA LEU A 19 20.67 -28.47 5.04
C LEU A 19 20.78 -27.05 4.46
N ILE A 20 21.99 -26.63 4.09
CA ILE A 20 22.23 -25.31 3.48
C ILE A 20 21.48 -25.19 2.14
N LEU A 21 21.50 -26.22 1.30
CA LEU A 21 20.76 -26.25 0.04
C LEU A 21 19.25 -26.15 0.27
N SER A 22 18.72 -26.84 1.28
CA SER A 22 17.30 -26.74 1.65
C SER A 22 16.93 -25.31 2.10
N GLN A 23 17.80 -24.68 2.89
CA GLN A 23 17.60 -23.28 3.32
C GLN A 23 17.67 -22.30 2.15
N ILE A 24 18.61 -22.50 1.22
CA ILE A 24 18.72 -21.69 -0.01
C ILE A 24 17.44 -21.80 -0.84
N ASN A 25 16.92 -23.02 -1.06
CA ASN A 25 15.70 -23.23 -1.81
C ASN A 25 14.48 -22.56 -1.15
N ASN A 26 14.39 -22.65 0.17
CA ASN A 26 13.31 -22.01 0.93
C ASN A 26 13.38 -20.47 0.83
N LEU A 27 14.58 -19.90 1.00
CA LEU A 27 14.80 -18.45 0.83
C LEU A 27 14.49 -17.99 -0.61
N ALA A 28 14.90 -18.76 -1.62
CA ALA A 28 14.60 -18.44 -3.01
C ALA A 28 13.09 -18.44 -3.29
N GLN A 29 12.35 -19.37 -2.70
CA GLN A 29 10.88 -19.39 -2.79
C GLN A 29 10.26 -18.18 -2.10
N GLN A 30 10.67 -17.87 -0.87
CA GLN A 30 10.19 -16.70 -0.13
C GLN A 30 10.46 -15.39 -0.88
N ILE A 31 11.63 -15.25 -1.50
CA ILE A 31 11.96 -14.11 -2.35
C ILE A 31 11.00 -14.00 -3.53
N GLY A 32 10.70 -15.12 -4.21
CA GLY A 32 9.74 -15.14 -5.33
C GLY A 32 8.32 -14.75 -4.90
N ASP A 33 7.90 -15.19 -3.72
CA ASP A 33 6.60 -14.84 -3.14
C ASP A 33 6.53 -13.35 -2.79
N LEU A 34 7.60 -12.80 -2.17
CA LEU A 34 7.70 -11.37 -1.85
C LEU A 34 7.77 -10.48 -3.10
N ASP A 35 8.51 -10.88 -4.14
CA ASP A 35 8.54 -10.16 -5.42
C ASP A 35 7.12 -10.07 -6.02
N SER A 36 6.36 -11.17 -5.97
CA SER A 36 4.97 -11.22 -6.45
C SER A 36 4.04 -10.35 -5.60
N GLU A 37 4.21 -10.37 -4.29
CA GLU A 37 3.44 -9.55 -3.35
C GLU A 37 3.69 -8.05 -3.58
N ILE A 38 4.95 -7.66 -3.81
CA ILE A 38 5.33 -6.27 -4.11
C ILE A 38 4.62 -5.77 -5.37
N VAL A 39 4.61 -6.56 -6.45
CA VAL A 39 3.93 -6.20 -7.69
C VAL A 39 2.43 -6.00 -7.45
N ASN A 40 1.79 -6.93 -6.76
CA ASN A 40 0.35 -6.83 -6.45
C ASN A 40 0.03 -5.61 -5.57
N LYS A 41 0.82 -5.35 -4.54
CA LYS A 41 0.65 -4.18 -3.67
C LYS A 41 0.82 -2.86 -4.45
N GLN A 42 1.80 -2.81 -5.37
CA GLN A 42 2.00 -1.63 -6.20
C GLN A 42 0.80 -1.37 -7.10
N ASP A 43 0.27 -2.41 -7.76
CA ASP A 43 -0.91 -2.30 -8.62
C ASP A 43 -2.15 -1.84 -7.83
N GLU A 44 -2.34 -2.36 -6.60
CA GLU A 44 -3.42 -1.94 -5.71
C GLU A 44 -3.28 -0.47 -5.28
N ILE A 45 -2.06 -0.02 -4.97
CA ILE A 45 -1.77 1.37 -4.61
C ILE A 45 -2.08 2.28 -5.79
N ASP A 46 -1.65 1.92 -6.99
CA ASP A 46 -1.87 2.71 -8.19
C ASP A 46 -3.37 2.85 -8.51
N GLN A 47 -4.14 1.78 -8.35
CA GLN A 47 -5.60 1.82 -8.49
C GLN A 47 -6.26 2.71 -7.44
N LYS A 48 -5.93 2.55 -6.17
CA LYS A 48 -6.45 3.39 -5.08
C LYS A 48 -6.09 4.87 -5.28
N GLN A 49 -4.86 5.15 -5.72
CA GLN A 49 -4.44 6.52 -6.00
C GLN A 49 -5.27 7.16 -7.12
N GLN A 50 -5.53 6.42 -8.21
CA GLN A 50 -6.40 6.90 -9.30
C GLN A 50 -7.82 7.17 -8.81
N GLU A 51 -8.38 6.31 -7.96
CA GLU A 51 -9.72 6.51 -7.37
C GLU A 51 -9.75 7.76 -6.48
N VAL A 52 -8.71 7.97 -5.66
CA VAL A 52 -8.57 9.18 -4.83
C VAL A 52 -8.47 10.44 -5.69
N ASP A 53 -7.66 10.41 -6.75
CA ASP A 53 -7.48 11.55 -7.65
C ASP A 53 -8.78 11.91 -8.37
N GLN A 54 -9.55 10.92 -8.82
CA GLN A 54 -10.86 11.13 -9.43
C GLN A 54 -11.86 11.71 -8.42
N LYS A 55 -11.97 11.12 -7.23
CA LYS A 55 -12.88 11.61 -6.18
C LYS A 55 -12.50 13.03 -5.74
N GLN A 56 -11.21 13.35 -5.67
CA GLN A 56 -10.76 14.70 -5.36
C GLN A 56 -11.24 15.69 -6.41
N ALA A 57 -11.10 15.37 -7.70
CA ALA A 57 -11.55 16.24 -8.78
C ALA A 57 -13.08 16.44 -8.75
N GLU A 58 -13.86 15.39 -8.49
CA GLU A 58 -15.32 15.45 -8.34
C GLU A 58 -15.72 16.30 -7.13
N TYR A 59 -15.04 16.13 -5.99
CA TYR A 59 -15.26 16.95 -4.79
C TYR A 59 -14.94 18.41 -5.05
N ASP A 60 -13.81 18.73 -5.69
CA ASP A 60 -13.39 20.09 -5.99
C ASP A 60 -14.44 20.79 -6.88
N GLN A 61 -14.98 20.11 -7.90
CA GLN A 61 -16.04 20.65 -8.75
C GLN A 61 -17.31 20.92 -7.93
N ARG A 62 -17.76 19.98 -7.11
CA ARG A 62 -18.95 20.14 -6.27
C ARG A 62 -18.78 21.26 -5.24
N TRP A 63 -17.56 21.41 -4.70
CA TRP A 63 -17.22 22.49 -3.79
C TRP A 63 -17.31 23.87 -4.47
N GLU A 64 -16.80 24.00 -5.71
CA GLU A 64 -16.93 25.23 -6.48
C GLU A 64 -18.39 25.57 -6.81
N ASP A 65 -19.18 24.56 -7.19
CA ASP A 65 -20.62 24.72 -7.44
C ASP A 65 -21.35 25.19 -6.17
N PHE A 66 -21.04 24.60 -5.03
CA PHE A 66 -21.59 24.99 -3.73
C PHE A 66 -21.22 26.42 -3.34
N LYS A 67 -19.95 26.82 -3.52
CA LYS A 67 -19.53 28.22 -3.30
C LYS A 67 -20.29 29.19 -4.21
N GLY A 68 -20.52 28.83 -5.45
CA GLY A 68 -21.34 29.61 -6.39
C GLY A 68 -22.76 29.81 -5.88
N ARG A 69 -23.39 28.75 -5.36
CA ARG A 69 -24.72 28.81 -4.74
C ARG A 69 -24.73 29.72 -3.50
N MET A 70 -23.75 29.59 -2.63
CA MET A 70 -23.63 30.42 -1.41
C MET A 70 -23.48 31.90 -1.76
N LYS A 71 -22.69 32.25 -2.78
CA LYS A 71 -22.60 33.64 -3.28
C LYS A 71 -23.92 34.15 -3.81
N ALA A 72 -24.69 33.33 -4.52
CA ALA A 72 -26.00 33.69 -5.00
C ALA A 72 -27.01 33.92 -3.87
N MET A 73 -26.99 33.04 -2.83
CA MET A 73 -27.81 33.17 -1.63
C MET A 73 -27.44 34.40 -0.83
N GLN A 74 -26.17 34.75 -0.69
CA GLN A 74 -25.73 35.98 -0.02
C GLN A 74 -26.27 37.22 -0.70
N ARG A 75 -26.25 37.28 -2.06
CA ARG A 75 -26.83 38.37 -2.80
C ARG A 75 -28.34 38.51 -2.62
N LEU A 76 -29.06 37.37 -2.49
CA LEU A 76 -30.47 37.36 -2.14
C LEU A 76 -30.72 37.90 -0.73
N ASN A 77 -29.85 37.54 0.24
CA ASN A 77 -29.94 37.98 1.62
C ASN A 77 -29.60 39.48 1.78
N ASP A 78 -28.65 40.01 1.01
CA ASP A 78 -28.19 41.41 1.05
C ASP A 78 -29.19 42.41 0.40
N GLY A 79 -30.42 42.01 0.19
CA GLY A 79 -31.51 42.87 -0.31
C GLY A 79 -32.32 42.27 -1.45
N GLY A 80 -31.83 41.19 -2.08
CA GLY A 80 -32.54 40.51 -3.17
C GLY A 80 -33.81 39.79 -2.71
N SER A 81 -33.81 39.21 -1.53
CA SER A 81 -34.99 38.56 -0.95
C SER A 81 -36.10 39.58 -0.61
N ILE A 82 -35.72 40.74 -0.08
CA ILE A 82 -36.67 41.84 0.20
C ILE A 82 -37.27 42.38 -1.13
N ALA A 83 -36.45 42.56 -2.16
CA ALA A 83 -36.90 42.97 -3.47
C ALA A 83 -37.86 41.94 -4.09
N LEU A 84 -37.53 40.63 -3.97
CA LEU A 84 -38.39 39.53 -4.44
C LEU A 84 -39.71 39.47 -3.67
N LEU A 85 -39.67 39.57 -2.33
CA LEU A 85 -40.87 39.56 -1.49
C LEU A 85 -41.73 40.83 -1.73
N SER A 86 -41.09 42.01 -1.95
CA SER A 86 -41.81 43.24 -2.27
C SER A 86 -42.41 43.27 -3.66
N SER A 87 -41.97 42.41 -4.56
CA SER A 87 -42.56 42.23 -5.91
C SER A 87 -43.80 41.33 -5.91
N ALA A 88 -44.09 40.63 -4.81
CA ALA A 88 -45.27 39.81 -4.68
C ALA A 88 -46.54 40.69 -4.73
N THR A 89 -47.45 40.38 -5.64
CA THR A 89 -48.70 41.14 -5.85
C THR A 89 -49.86 40.58 -5.02
N ASN A 90 -49.71 39.44 -4.40
CA ASN A 90 -50.73 38.83 -3.53
C ASN A 90 -50.08 37.87 -2.52
N LEU A 91 -50.86 37.50 -1.48
CA LEU A 91 -50.40 36.63 -0.39
C LEU A 91 -49.95 35.24 -0.89
N TYR A 92 -50.55 34.72 -1.92
CA TYR A 92 -50.21 33.40 -2.48
C TYR A 92 -48.76 33.41 -3.07
N GLN A 93 -48.42 34.47 -3.84
CA GLN A 93 -47.07 34.64 -4.35
C GLN A 93 -46.04 34.81 -3.22
N LEU A 94 -46.38 35.59 -2.20
CA LEU A 94 -45.53 35.77 -1.03
C LEU A 94 -45.24 34.47 -0.32
N LEU A 95 -46.27 33.65 -0.06
CA LEU A 95 -46.11 32.34 0.57
C LEU A 95 -45.34 31.36 -0.33
N THR A 96 -45.55 31.41 -1.64
CA THR A 96 -44.80 30.57 -2.58
C THR A 96 -43.32 30.94 -2.61
N PHE A 97 -42.96 32.22 -2.58
CA PHE A 97 -41.57 32.67 -2.52
C PHE A 97 -40.92 32.25 -1.18
N ALA A 98 -41.62 32.45 -0.07
CA ALA A 98 -41.14 32.06 1.25
C ALA A 98 -40.87 30.54 1.34
N ASN A 99 -41.81 29.71 0.88
CA ASN A 99 -41.67 28.27 0.84
C ASN A 99 -40.51 27.81 -0.08
N THR A 100 -40.35 28.46 -1.24
CA THR A 100 -39.24 28.16 -2.15
C THR A 100 -37.89 28.50 -1.55
N LEU A 101 -37.76 29.63 -0.84
CA LEU A 101 -36.55 29.99 -0.11
C LEU A 101 -36.23 29.00 0.98
N GLU A 102 -37.22 28.56 1.76
CA GLU A 102 -37.05 27.55 2.78
C GLU A 102 -36.54 26.20 2.19
N GLN A 103 -37.12 25.77 1.06
CA GLN A 103 -36.65 24.56 0.35
C GLN A 103 -35.21 24.70 -0.18
N ILE A 104 -34.84 25.88 -0.66
CA ILE A 104 -33.47 26.15 -1.12
C ILE A 104 -32.48 26.07 0.04
N VAL A 105 -32.80 26.68 1.18
CA VAL A 105 -31.96 26.64 2.39
C VAL A 105 -31.77 25.20 2.88
N ALA A 106 -32.87 24.45 2.99
CA ALA A 106 -32.82 23.03 3.41
C ALA A 106 -31.99 22.18 2.43
N LYS A 107 -32.07 22.47 1.13
CA LYS A 107 -31.26 21.77 0.13
C LYS A 107 -29.78 22.13 0.22
N ASP A 108 -29.44 23.38 0.46
CA ASP A 108 -28.07 23.83 0.63
C ASP A 108 -27.45 23.27 1.91
N GLU A 109 -28.19 23.14 2.99
CA GLU A 109 -27.77 22.49 4.21
C GLU A 109 -27.47 21.00 4.00
N GLN A 110 -28.32 20.31 3.25
CA GLN A 110 -28.08 18.91 2.83
C GLN A 110 -26.82 18.78 1.97
N ILE A 111 -26.58 19.67 1.01
CA ILE A 111 -25.38 19.66 0.16
C ILE A 111 -24.13 19.91 1.01
N CYS A 112 -24.19 20.84 1.96
CA CYS A 112 -23.08 21.12 2.87
C CYS A 112 -22.70 19.88 3.67
N GLN A 113 -23.66 19.19 4.24
CA GLN A 113 -23.42 17.95 4.98
C GLN A 113 -22.83 16.85 4.09
N GLN A 114 -23.33 16.68 2.87
CA GLN A 114 -22.77 15.72 1.92
C GLN A 114 -21.31 16.03 1.56
N LEU A 115 -20.98 17.31 1.36
CA LEU A 115 -19.61 17.73 1.06
C LEU A 115 -18.67 17.49 2.26
N GLU A 116 -19.16 17.69 3.48
CA GLU A 116 -18.39 17.39 4.69
C GLU A 116 -18.11 15.88 4.80
N ASP A 117 -19.14 15.05 4.58
CA ASP A 117 -19.00 13.59 4.61
C ASP A 117 -18.04 13.09 3.53
N GLU A 118 -18.15 13.63 2.29
CA GLU A 118 -17.25 13.31 1.18
C GLU A 118 -15.81 13.74 1.45
N HIS A 119 -15.62 14.91 2.05
CA HIS A 119 -14.30 15.36 2.46
C HIS A 119 -13.65 14.41 3.48
N ASN A 120 -14.40 14.02 4.50
CA ASN A 120 -13.92 13.10 5.52
C ASN A 120 -13.59 11.72 4.94
N GLU A 121 -14.43 11.20 4.03
CA GLU A 121 -14.16 9.94 3.32
C GLU A 121 -12.91 10.04 2.45
N LEU A 122 -12.73 11.14 1.74
CA LEU A 122 -11.56 11.38 0.89
C LEU A 122 -10.27 11.45 1.70
N GLU A 123 -10.27 12.15 2.85
CA GLU A 123 -9.11 12.20 3.75
C GLU A 123 -8.78 10.81 4.33
N GLN A 124 -9.77 10.00 4.63
CA GLN A 124 -9.55 8.62 5.05
C GLN A 124 -8.92 7.78 3.93
N GLN A 125 -9.43 7.89 2.71
CA GLN A 125 -8.87 7.16 1.56
C GLN A 125 -7.43 7.58 1.23
N LYS A 126 -7.09 8.86 1.37
CA LYS A 126 -5.70 9.33 1.27
C LYS A 126 -4.81 8.71 2.34
N ALA A 127 -5.28 8.66 3.58
CA ALA A 127 -4.54 8.02 4.67
C ALA A 127 -4.34 6.51 4.40
N ASP A 128 -5.34 5.82 3.87
CA ASP A 128 -5.25 4.41 3.50
C ASP A 128 -4.23 4.16 2.38
N VAL A 129 -4.12 5.06 1.40
CA VAL A 129 -3.08 5.00 0.36
C VAL A 129 -1.69 5.20 0.96
N GLU A 130 -1.51 6.16 1.84
CA GLU A 130 -0.22 6.38 2.51
C GLU A 130 0.18 5.19 3.40
N GLN A 131 -0.77 4.58 4.09
CA GLN A 131 -0.51 3.35 4.85
C GLN A 131 -0.11 2.20 3.92
N ALA A 132 -0.80 2.02 2.81
CA ALA A 132 -0.45 0.98 1.84
C ALA A 132 0.96 1.18 1.24
N LYS A 133 1.38 2.43 1.00
CA LYS A 133 2.76 2.75 0.58
C LYS A 133 3.78 2.38 1.65
N ALA A 134 3.51 2.69 2.91
CA ALA A 134 4.39 2.31 4.02
C ALA A 134 4.50 0.77 4.16
N ASP A 135 3.40 0.05 3.99
CA ASP A 135 3.37 -1.42 4.01
C ASP A 135 4.17 -2.01 2.83
N LEU A 136 4.12 -1.37 1.65
CA LEU A 136 4.94 -1.74 0.50
C LEU A 136 6.43 -1.56 0.78
N GLU A 137 6.83 -0.42 1.35
CA GLU A 137 8.23 -0.15 1.74
C GLU A 137 8.74 -1.20 2.74
N ALA A 138 7.91 -1.59 3.72
CA ALA A 138 8.25 -2.64 4.68
C ALA A 138 8.45 -4.00 3.98
N THR A 139 7.60 -4.35 3.01
CA THR A 139 7.73 -5.58 2.22
C THR A 139 9.00 -5.56 1.36
N GLN A 140 9.35 -4.41 0.77
CA GLN A 140 10.60 -4.24 0.01
C GLN A 140 11.83 -4.38 0.90
N ALA A 141 11.80 -3.86 2.12
CA ALA A 141 12.88 -4.01 3.09
C ALA A 141 13.06 -5.49 3.52
N ASP A 142 11.95 -6.22 3.69
CA ASP A 142 12.00 -7.65 3.99
C ASP A 142 12.60 -8.44 2.82
N LEU A 143 12.21 -8.14 1.59
CA LEU A 143 12.80 -8.73 0.39
C LEU A 143 14.32 -8.54 0.34
N GLU A 144 14.81 -7.34 0.62
CA GLU A 144 16.26 -7.07 0.63
C GLU A 144 16.97 -7.85 1.74
N SER A 145 16.35 -7.98 2.91
CA SER A 145 16.83 -8.81 3.99
C SER A 145 16.94 -10.30 3.58
N GLN A 146 15.91 -10.82 2.91
CA GLN A 146 15.90 -12.21 2.42
C GLN A 146 16.96 -12.44 1.35
N ARG A 147 17.17 -11.48 0.44
CA ARG A 147 18.25 -11.52 -0.57
C ARG A 147 19.63 -11.53 0.07
N THR A 148 19.83 -10.73 1.11
CA THR A 148 21.08 -10.70 1.88
C THR A 148 21.30 -12.06 2.57
N ALA A 149 20.28 -12.63 3.19
CA ALA A 149 20.35 -13.95 3.80
C ALA A 149 20.66 -15.05 2.78
N LEU A 150 20.06 -15.00 1.59
CA LEU A 150 20.34 -15.93 0.49
C LEU A 150 21.81 -15.86 0.04
N ASN A 151 22.35 -14.66 -0.13
CA ASN A 151 23.77 -14.46 -0.47
C ASN A 151 24.68 -15.00 0.62
N GLY A 152 24.34 -14.80 1.90
CA GLY A 152 25.06 -15.38 3.03
C GLY A 152 25.06 -16.91 2.99
N LYS A 153 23.91 -17.54 2.74
CA LYS A 153 23.79 -18.99 2.63
C LYS A 153 24.52 -19.56 1.42
N THR A 154 24.55 -18.84 0.31
CA THR A 154 25.32 -19.23 -0.89
C THR A 154 26.82 -19.22 -0.59
N SER A 155 27.29 -18.21 0.16
CA SER A 155 28.69 -18.14 0.58
C SER A 155 29.06 -19.26 1.57
N GLU A 156 28.17 -19.56 2.52
CA GLU A 156 28.32 -20.69 3.46
C GLU A 156 28.40 -22.02 2.73
N LEU A 157 27.56 -22.22 1.70
CA LEU A 157 27.62 -23.40 0.83
C LEU A 157 28.95 -23.53 0.13
N ALA A 158 29.49 -22.44 -0.45
CA ALA A 158 30.77 -22.44 -1.13
C ALA A 158 31.93 -22.82 -0.18
N GLN A 159 31.91 -22.29 1.04
CA GLN A 159 32.88 -22.67 2.08
C GLN A 159 32.76 -24.15 2.49
N ASN A 160 31.53 -24.64 2.67
CA ASN A 160 31.29 -26.05 3.00
C ASN A 160 31.82 -26.97 1.90
N ILE A 161 31.57 -26.67 0.63
CA ILE A 161 32.09 -27.43 -0.51
C ILE A 161 33.62 -27.46 -0.47
N SER A 162 34.27 -26.31 -0.28
CA SER A 162 35.75 -26.21 -0.24
C SER A 162 36.32 -27.03 0.91
N GLN A 163 35.71 -27.03 2.10
CA GLN A 163 36.12 -27.82 3.23
C GLN A 163 35.95 -29.34 3.01
N THR A 164 34.84 -29.71 2.34
CA THR A 164 34.56 -31.11 2.00
C THR A 164 35.60 -31.64 1.01
N ASP A 165 35.94 -30.88 -0.03
CA ASP A 165 36.94 -31.23 -1.03
C ASP A 165 38.34 -31.36 -0.40
N ALA A 166 38.72 -30.44 0.48
CA ALA A 166 39.99 -30.51 1.20
C ALA A 166 40.06 -31.73 2.12
N SER A 167 38.95 -32.07 2.80
CA SER A 167 38.89 -33.24 3.67
C SER A 167 38.99 -34.56 2.89
N ILE A 168 38.34 -34.62 1.72
CA ILE A 168 38.44 -35.77 0.82
C ILE A 168 39.90 -35.93 0.33
N SER A 169 40.51 -34.86 -0.15
CA SER A 169 41.89 -34.90 -0.65
C SER A 169 42.91 -35.35 0.42
N ALA A 170 42.70 -34.88 1.67
CA ALA A 170 43.56 -35.29 2.79
C ALA A 170 43.38 -36.78 3.14
N ALA A 171 42.14 -37.29 3.11
CA ALA A 171 41.84 -38.70 3.37
C ALA A 171 42.44 -39.60 2.28
N ASP A 172 42.32 -39.21 1.00
CA ASP A 172 42.87 -39.94 -0.13
C ASP A 172 44.41 -40.01 -0.06
N ALA A 173 45.08 -38.89 0.28
CA ALA A 173 46.53 -38.88 0.49
C ALA A 173 47.00 -39.78 1.62
N GLU A 174 46.24 -39.90 2.73
CA GLU A 174 46.55 -40.84 3.80
C GLU A 174 46.34 -42.30 3.41
N ILE A 175 45.37 -42.57 2.52
CA ILE A 175 45.12 -43.93 2.00
C ILE A 175 46.26 -44.36 1.08
N GLU A 176 46.81 -43.47 0.24
CA GLU A 176 47.91 -43.77 -0.67
C GLU A 176 49.26 -43.93 0.06
N ALA A 177 49.43 -43.28 1.21
CA ALA A 177 50.67 -43.33 1.98
C ALA A 177 50.78 -44.56 2.88
N ASN A 178 49.73 -45.39 3.05
CA ASN A 178 49.71 -46.61 3.83
C ASN A 178 49.57 -47.86 2.96
#